data_6fc5ad61ee10609fbbfbc2477925efdb
#
_entry.id   6fc5ad61ee10609fbbfbc2477925efdb
#
_cell.length_a   1.000
_cell.length_b   1.000
_cell.length_c   1.000
_cell.angle_alpha   90.00
_cell.angle_beta   90.00
_cell.angle_gamma   90.00
#
_symmetry.space_group_name_H-M   'P 1'
#
loop_
_entity.id
_entity.type
_entity.pdbx_description
1 polymer ?
#
loop_
_entity_poly.entity_id
_entity_poly.type
_entity_poly.pdbx_seq_one_letter_code
_entity_poly.pdbx_strand_id
1 'polypeptide(L)'
;MNTHTPVLTEDKGLFIDNGGQMNFLIEGDNLASLKLLEKTHKGKIKMIYIDPPYNTANKDFAYDDTRVDATDTFRHSKWLSFMRVRLKIARNLLSNDGILFISIDDNEQADLKLLCDEIFKEENFFSQVIVQSNKRGQTYKQIAKTHEYLLIYTRSPEAEFNEIDKADEDNDLNLLDGISAYNVRELRNRNPKFGKHNRPNLFYPIYVNPLTIDKDGFCPVSLTQTDEYYIEVFPYNSTGVESCWRWGTKLFSENVNADTQMSNVVARAKRDGAFNIYEKYRKTTYKAKSIWVETDVITEKGTVELGELGLAERFPFPKPLFLLKKCLQIGTNPNDIILDFFAGSGTTGHAVMKLNAEDGGNRKFILCTNNENNICHDVTYERIKRVIDKENYSASLKYYKVDYIPISDRMYYEYADELLLHIRELVELENGVNFTGNDKIGIVLTEEELDDFISQLENNTKYQKLYLGHDILMDSQQAQILKNRKISINIIPDYYYKELEG
;
A
#
# COMPACT_ATOMS: atom_id res chain seq x y z
N MET A 1 16.18 -5.73 31.73
CA MET A 1 16.44 -6.90 30.85
C MET A 1 15.10 -7.51 30.49
N ASN A 2 14.87 -7.89 29.23
CA ASN A 2 13.64 -8.60 28.87
C ASN A 2 13.68 -9.98 29.54
N THR A 3 12.77 -10.22 30.45
CA THR A 3 12.67 -11.52 31.17
C THR A 3 11.93 -12.59 30.36
N HIS A 4 11.30 -12.19 29.24
CA HIS A 4 10.53 -13.05 28.37
C HIS A 4 10.76 -12.71 26.91
N THR A 5 10.75 -13.71 26.03
CA THR A 5 10.78 -13.53 24.58
C THR A 5 9.43 -13.87 23.96
N PRO A 6 8.91 -13.07 23.00
CA PRO A 6 7.66 -13.38 22.34
C PRO A 6 7.84 -14.52 21.33
N VAL A 7 6.82 -15.36 21.23
CA VAL A 7 6.68 -16.45 20.25
C VAL A 7 5.27 -16.43 19.66
N LEU A 8 5.04 -17.19 18.59
CA LEU A 8 3.71 -17.36 17.99
C LEU A 8 3.17 -18.75 18.24
N THR A 9 1.87 -18.82 18.47
CA THR A 9 1.12 -20.08 18.55
C THR A 9 -0.08 -19.99 17.62
N GLU A 10 -0.26 -20.98 16.74
CA GLU A 10 -1.40 -21.05 15.82
C GLU A 10 -2.67 -21.47 16.54
N ASP A 11 -3.76 -20.75 16.35
CA ASP A 11 -5.12 -21.23 16.65
C ASP A 11 -5.69 -21.95 15.42
N LYS A 12 -5.46 -23.25 15.36
CA LYS A 12 -5.87 -24.08 14.21
C LYS A 12 -7.40 -24.11 13.99
N GLY A 13 -8.19 -23.85 15.04
CA GLY A 13 -9.64 -23.77 14.94
C GLY A 13 -10.14 -22.56 14.17
N LEU A 14 -9.29 -21.53 14.03
CA LEU A 14 -9.59 -20.29 13.32
C LEU A 14 -8.91 -20.19 11.94
N PHE A 15 -8.25 -21.27 11.51
CA PHE A 15 -7.65 -21.30 10.18
C PHE A 15 -8.72 -21.30 9.09
N ILE A 16 -8.60 -20.39 8.13
CA ILE A 16 -9.43 -20.30 6.92
C ILE A 16 -8.58 -20.77 5.75
N ASP A 17 -8.90 -21.94 5.20
CA ASP A 17 -8.28 -22.47 3.98
C ASP A 17 -9.26 -22.32 2.82
N ASN A 18 -9.09 -21.27 2.02
CA ASN A 18 -9.97 -20.95 0.91
C ASN A 18 -9.20 -20.71 -0.41
N GLY A 19 -7.99 -21.28 -0.52
CA GLY A 19 -7.10 -21.00 -1.65
C GLY A 19 -6.60 -19.56 -1.69
N GLY A 20 -6.02 -19.15 -2.81
CA GLY A 20 -5.48 -17.79 -2.98
C GLY A 20 -4.29 -17.49 -2.09
N GLN A 21 -4.14 -16.24 -1.70
CA GLN A 21 -3.01 -15.79 -0.90
C GLN A 21 -3.17 -16.16 0.57
N MET A 22 -2.08 -16.63 1.20
CA MET A 22 -2.02 -16.84 2.65
C MET A 22 -1.79 -15.49 3.33
N ASN A 23 -2.73 -15.12 4.19
CA ASN A 23 -2.70 -13.92 5.01
C ASN A 23 -2.60 -14.29 6.49
N PHE A 24 -2.25 -13.32 7.34
CA PHE A 24 -2.04 -13.58 8.76
C PHE A 24 -2.74 -12.53 9.62
N LEU A 25 -3.36 -13.02 10.69
CA LEU A 25 -3.89 -12.20 11.78
C LEU A 25 -3.16 -12.61 13.06
N ILE A 26 -2.49 -11.66 13.72
CA ILE A 26 -1.72 -11.86 14.93
C ILE A 26 -2.45 -11.17 16.09
N GLU A 27 -2.96 -11.97 17.02
CA GLU A 27 -3.57 -11.52 18.28
C GLU A 27 -2.48 -11.29 19.33
N GLY A 28 -2.42 -10.11 19.89
CA GLY A 28 -1.51 -9.78 20.98
C GLY A 28 -1.07 -8.33 21.00
N ASP A 29 -0.12 -7.99 21.88
CA ASP A 29 0.49 -6.67 21.86
C ASP A 29 1.21 -6.44 20.54
N ASN A 30 0.94 -5.29 19.92
CA ASN A 30 1.51 -4.99 18.61
C ASN A 30 3.03 -4.74 18.63
N LEU A 31 3.61 -4.34 19.77
CA LEU A 31 5.06 -4.24 19.89
C LEU A 31 5.72 -5.63 19.85
N ALA A 32 5.14 -6.61 20.54
CA ALA A 32 5.60 -7.99 20.48
C ALA A 32 5.44 -8.58 19.07
N SER A 33 4.30 -8.34 18.43
CA SER A 33 4.05 -8.73 17.03
C SER A 33 5.06 -8.12 16.08
N LEU A 34 5.37 -6.83 16.23
CA LEU A 34 6.37 -6.13 15.41
C LEU A 34 7.79 -6.69 15.60
N LYS A 35 8.19 -7.06 16.83
CA LYS A 35 9.47 -7.72 17.09
C LYS A 35 9.57 -9.09 16.39
N LEU A 36 8.50 -9.86 16.37
CA LEU A 36 8.44 -11.13 15.64
C LEU A 36 8.47 -10.92 14.12
N LEU A 37 7.76 -9.92 13.62
CA LEU A 37 7.79 -9.55 12.21
C LEU A 37 9.17 -9.03 11.78
N GLU A 38 9.92 -8.36 12.65
CA GLU A 38 11.28 -7.93 12.33
C GLU A 38 12.22 -9.12 12.05
N LYS A 39 11.96 -10.29 12.67
CA LYS A 39 12.70 -11.54 12.40
C LYS A 39 12.39 -12.14 11.02
N THR A 40 11.19 -11.93 10.52
CA THR A 40 10.67 -12.58 9.29
C THR A 40 10.54 -11.65 8.10
N HIS A 41 10.22 -10.37 8.33
CA HIS A 41 9.81 -9.40 7.30
C HIS A 41 10.67 -8.14 7.22
N LYS A 42 11.86 -8.12 7.79
CA LYS A 42 12.75 -6.96 7.70
C LYS A 42 13.02 -6.60 6.23
N GLY A 43 12.68 -5.36 5.86
CA GLY A 43 12.86 -4.84 4.49
C GLY A 43 11.95 -5.47 3.43
N LYS A 44 10.83 -6.12 3.80
CA LYS A 44 9.95 -6.83 2.86
C LYS A 44 8.55 -6.21 2.72
N ILE A 45 8.15 -5.33 3.63
CA ILE A 45 6.80 -4.72 3.63
C ILE A 45 6.77 -3.54 2.68
N LYS A 46 5.89 -3.57 1.70
CA LYS A 46 5.72 -2.46 0.74
C LYS A 46 4.90 -1.33 1.32
N MET A 47 3.82 -1.63 2.02
CA MET A 47 2.94 -0.64 2.59
C MET A 47 2.60 -0.96 4.03
N ILE A 48 2.72 0.03 4.90
CA ILE A 48 2.17 0.01 6.25
C ILE A 48 1.08 1.06 6.31
N TYR A 49 -0.11 0.67 6.75
CA TYR A 49 -1.18 1.58 7.16
C TYR A 49 -1.44 1.38 8.64
N ILE A 50 -1.58 2.47 9.38
CA ILE A 50 -1.99 2.43 10.78
C ILE A 50 -2.98 3.53 11.12
N ASP A 51 -3.88 3.18 12.05
CA ASP A 51 -4.83 4.06 12.69
C ASP A 51 -4.64 3.97 14.22
N PRO A 52 -3.58 4.62 14.77
CA PRO A 52 -3.26 4.52 16.19
C PRO A 52 -4.30 5.27 17.04
N PRO A 53 -4.35 5.01 18.36
CA PRO A 53 -5.19 5.82 19.26
C PRO A 53 -4.85 7.30 19.14
N TYR A 54 -5.87 8.17 19.03
CA TYR A 54 -5.68 9.61 18.80
C TYR A 54 -5.36 10.40 20.06
N ASN A 55 -5.20 9.72 21.20
CA ASN A 55 -4.95 10.31 22.50
C ASN A 55 -6.01 11.36 22.89
N THR A 56 -7.26 11.04 22.60
CA THR A 56 -8.41 11.87 22.95
C THR A 56 -8.66 11.85 24.47
N ALA A 57 -9.55 12.69 24.94
CA ALA A 57 -9.93 12.72 26.36
C ALA A 57 -10.63 11.44 26.88
N ASN A 58 -10.85 10.44 26.04
CA ASN A 58 -11.73 9.29 26.30
C ASN A 58 -11.01 8.02 26.77
N LYS A 59 -9.75 8.11 27.27
CA LYS A 59 -8.96 6.95 27.72
C LYS A 59 -8.79 5.89 26.63
N ASP A 60 -8.47 6.33 25.41
CA ASP A 60 -8.41 5.52 24.21
C ASP A 60 -7.08 4.75 24.04
N PHE A 61 -6.08 4.96 24.93
CA PHE A 61 -4.88 4.12 24.95
C PHE A 61 -4.34 3.88 26.36
N ALA A 62 -3.63 2.76 26.54
CA ALA A 62 -2.92 2.42 27.76
C ALA A 62 -1.40 2.54 27.56
N TYR A 63 -0.71 3.01 28.59
CA TYR A 63 0.75 3.03 28.67
C TYR A 63 1.16 2.33 29.97
N ASP A 64 2.02 1.31 29.88
CA ASP A 64 2.40 0.45 31.01
C ASP A 64 1.17 -0.07 31.80
N ASP A 65 0.19 -0.64 31.09
CA ASP A 65 -1.06 -1.18 31.64
C ASP A 65 -1.98 -0.15 32.32
N THR A 66 -1.63 1.13 32.27
CA THR A 66 -2.43 2.22 32.82
C THR A 66 -3.06 3.04 31.70
N ARG A 67 -4.38 3.16 31.69
CA ARG A 67 -5.09 4.03 30.74
C ARG A 67 -4.75 5.48 31.01
N VAL A 68 -4.32 6.20 29.96
CA VAL A 68 -3.93 7.60 30.06
C VAL A 68 -5.17 8.49 30.10
N ASP A 69 -5.28 9.32 31.14
CA ASP A 69 -6.39 10.24 31.34
C ASP A 69 -6.13 11.59 30.66
N ALA A 70 -7.19 12.30 30.30
CA ALA A 70 -7.12 13.65 29.73
C ALA A 70 -6.44 14.68 30.64
N THR A 71 -6.49 14.46 31.95
CA THR A 71 -5.85 15.32 32.96
C THR A 71 -4.38 14.99 33.19
N ASP A 72 -3.86 13.92 32.55
CA ASP A 72 -2.45 13.56 32.68
C ASP A 72 -1.56 14.58 31.95
N THR A 73 -0.74 15.29 32.73
CA THR A 73 0.17 16.33 32.22
C THR A 73 1.20 15.77 31.23
N PHE A 74 1.51 14.47 31.30
CA PHE A 74 2.50 13.79 30.45
C PHE A 74 1.86 12.95 29.32
N ARG A 75 0.56 13.09 29.05
CA ARG A 75 -0.15 12.26 28.07
C ARG A 75 0.50 12.26 26.68
N HIS A 76 0.94 13.41 26.19
CA HIS A 76 1.61 13.53 24.89
C HIS A 76 2.97 12.82 24.87
N SER A 77 3.78 13.01 25.92
CA SER A 77 5.08 12.34 26.05
C SER A 77 4.96 10.82 26.15
N LYS A 78 3.94 10.33 26.88
CA LYS A 78 3.63 8.89 26.97
C LYS A 78 3.21 8.33 25.63
N TRP A 79 2.34 9.02 24.93
CA TRP A 79 1.89 8.64 23.60
C TRP A 79 3.05 8.62 22.58
N LEU A 80 3.90 9.63 22.59
CA LEU A 80 5.10 9.68 21.73
C LEU A 80 6.07 8.53 22.06
N SER A 81 6.28 8.20 23.33
CA SER A 81 7.11 7.06 23.73
C SER A 81 6.53 5.74 23.24
N PHE A 82 5.22 5.56 23.35
CA PHE A 82 4.47 4.41 22.85
C PHE A 82 4.62 4.26 21.33
N MET A 83 4.46 5.34 20.58
CA MET A 83 4.58 5.33 19.12
C MET A 83 6.02 5.18 18.64
N ARG A 84 7.00 5.79 19.31
CA ARG A 84 8.42 5.81 18.94
C ARG A 84 9.00 4.41 18.72
N VAL A 85 8.81 3.53 19.67
CA VAL A 85 9.37 2.16 19.59
C VAL A 85 8.75 1.37 18.46
N ARG A 86 7.46 1.54 18.21
CA ARG A 86 6.71 0.88 17.14
C ARG A 86 7.10 1.40 15.75
N LEU A 87 7.19 2.70 15.59
CA LEU A 87 7.56 3.34 14.32
C LEU A 87 9.02 3.05 13.92
N LYS A 88 9.94 2.91 14.88
CA LYS A 88 11.32 2.48 14.61
C LYS A 88 11.36 1.08 13.99
N ILE A 89 10.62 0.13 14.54
CA ILE A 89 10.54 -1.23 13.98
C ILE A 89 9.81 -1.18 12.63
N ALA A 90 8.69 -0.47 12.53
CA ALA A 90 7.95 -0.30 11.28
C ALA A 90 8.85 0.19 10.14
N ARG A 91 9.74 1.16 10.41
CA ARG A 91 10.74 1.63 9.44
C ARG A 91 11.68 0.51 8.97
N ASN A 92 12.08 -0.39 9.87
CA ASN A 92 12.96 -1.51 9.52
C ASN A 92 12.23 -2.59 8.69
N LEU A 93 10.92 -2.73 8.88
CA LEU A 93 10.09 -3.66 8.12
C LEU A 93 9.85 -3.22 6.68
N LEU A 94 9.79 -1.90 6.43
CA LEU A 94 9.57 -1.35 5.09
C LEU A 94 10.71 -1.70 4.12
N SER A 95 10.34 -2.11 2.91
CA SER A 95 11.25 -2.20 1.75
C SER A 95 11.81 -0.80 1.41
N ASN A 96 12.88 -0.74 0.61
CA ASN A 96 13.48 0.55 0.23
C ASN A 96 12.47 1.49 -0.43
N ASP A 97 11.58 0.96 -1.24
CA ASP A 97 10.49 1.67 -1.90
C ASP A 97 9.18 1.66 -1.08
N GLY A 98 9.26 1.31 0.21
CA GLY A 98 8.13 1.17 1.12
C GLY A 98 7.50 2.50 1.51
N ILE A 99 6.20 2.45 1.81
CA ILE A 99 5.37 3.61 2.13
C ILE A 99 4.61 3.39 3.43
N LEU A 100 4.60 4.40 4.29
CA LEU A 100 3.84 4.43 5.54
C LEU A 100 2.70 5.45 5.42
N PHE A 101 1.49 5.01 5.74
CA PHE A 101 0.30 5.85 5.90
C PHE A 101 -0.15 5.83 7.36
N ILE A 102 -0.36 7.00 7.96
CA ILE A 102 -0.83 7.12 9.34
C ILE A 102 -2.03 8.05 9.38
N SER A 103 -3.17 7.52 9.79
CA SER A 103 -4.34 8.34 10.14
C SER A 103 -4.15 8.97 11.53
N ILE A 104 -4.46 10.24 11.69
CA ILE A 104 -4.35 10.97 12.94
C ILE A 104 -5.26 12.21 12.92
N ASP A 105 -5.65 12.68 14.08
CA ASP A 105 -6.40 13.93 14.22
C ASP A 105 -5.57 15.07 14.86
N ASP A 106 -6.22 16.21 15.11
CA ASP A 106 -5.57 17.41 15.69
C ASP A 106 -4.92 17.18 17.07
N ASN A 107 -5.28 16.11 17.79
CA ASN A 107 -4.75 15.90 19.15
C ASN A 107 -3.26 15.61 19.14
N GLU A 108 -2.78 14.82 18.17
CA GLU A 108 -1.36 14.37 18.09
C GLU A 108 -0.70 14.59 16.73
N GLN A 109 -1.37 15.21 15.77
CA GLN A 109 -0.84 15.38 14.41
C GLN A 109 0.52 16.08 14.38
N ALA A 110 0.68 17.18 15.12
CA ALA A 110 1.92 17.95 15.12
C ALA A 110 3.07 17.16 15.76
N ASP A 111 2.82 16.54 16.92
CA ASP A 111 3.80 15.75 17.65
C ASP A 111 4.20 14.49 16.86
N LEU A 112 3.22 13.82 16.23
CA LEU A 112 3.47 12.68 15.37
C LEU A 112 4.31 13.05 14.16
N LYS A 113 4.03 14.20 13.53
CA LYS A 113 4.82 14.70 12.40
C LYS A 113 6.30 14.86 12.77
N LEU A 114 6.58 15.51 13.90
CA LEU A 114 7.95 15.69 14.39
C LEU A 114 8.63 14.35 14.72
N LEU A 115 7.91 13.43 15.34
CA LEU A 115 8.43 12.09 15.64
C LEU A 115 8.76 11.31 14.35
N CYS A 116 7.89 11.39 13.35
CA CYS A 116 8.13 10.74 12.07
C CYS A 116 9.29 11.37 11.30
N ASP A 117 9.47 12.69 11.35
CA ASP A 117 10.63 13.39 10.76
C ASP A 117 11.95 12.89 11.38
N GLU A 118 11.96 12.66 12.71
CA GLU A 118 13.12 12.08 13.38
C GLU A 118 13.41 10.64 12.92
N ILE A 119 12.39 9.80 12.82
CA ILE A 119 12.54 8.38 12.53
C ILE A 119 12.76 8.11 11.04
N PHE A 120 11.94 8.70 10.17
CA PHE A 120 11.94 8.46 8.72
C PHE A 120 12.80 9.46 7.96
N LYS A 121 13.24 10.55 8.58
CA LYS A 121 13.87 11.76 8.07
C LYS A 121 12.87 12.69 7.38
N GLU A 122 13.06 13.99 7.55
CA GLU A 122 12.21 15.04 6.97
C GLU A 122 12.15 14.95 5.44
N GLU A 123 13.26 14.60 4.78
CA GLU A 123 13.35 14.44 3.33
C GLU A 123 12.44 13.33 2.76
N ASN A 124 12.02 12.38 3.59
CA ASN A 124 11.12 11.28 3.23
C ASN A 124 9.65 11.57 3.62
N PHE A 125 9.36 12.76 4.12
CA PHE A 125 7.98 13.21 4.25
C PHE A 125 7.40 13.48 2.86
N PHE A 126 6.38 12.72 2.47
CA PHE A 126 5.80 12.83 1.14
C PHE A 126 4.63 13.81 1.12
N SER A 127 3.66 13.64 2.01
CA SER A 127 2.46 14.50 2.05
C SER A 127 1.71 14.37 3.38
N GLN A 128 0.97 15.42 3.69
CA GLN A 128 -0.14 15.39 4.63
C GLN A 128 -1.43 15.58 3.86
N VAL A 129 -2.25 14.54 3.83
CA VAL A 129 -3.56 14.56 3.18
C VAL A 129 -4.61 14.97 4.20
N ILE A 130 -5.48 15.89 3.82
CA ILE A 130 -6.69 16.24 4.59
C ILE A 130 -7.81 15.31 4.12
N VAL A 131 -8.36 14.52 5.05
CA VAL A 131 -9.47 13.61 4.79
C VAL A 131 -10.73 14.17 5.43
N GLN A 132 -11.75 14.48 4.64
CA GLN A 132 -13.03 14.94 5.15
C GLN A 132 -13.81 13.78 5.77
N SER A 133 -13.48 13.44 7.02
CA SER A 133 -14.07 12.31 7.74
C SER A 133 -15.52 12.55 8.21
N ASN A 134 -15.97 13.81 8.26
CA ASN A 134 -17.33 14.19 8.65
C ASN A 134 -17.81 15.41 7.85
N LYS A 135 -18.83 15.23 6.99
CA LYS A 135 -19.37 16.32 6.18
C LYS A 135 -20.19 17.35 6.98
N ARG A 136 -20.86 16.90 8.04
CA ARG A 136 -21.74 17.77 8.86
C ARG A 136 -20.95 18.60 9.86
N GLY A 137 -19.77 18.13 10.27
CA GLY A 137 -18.96 18.71 11.31
C GLY A 137 -19.51 18.44 12.73
N GLN A 138 -18.62 18.48 13.70
CA GLN A 138 -19.00 18.47 15.11
C GLN A 138 -19.21 19.92 15.57
N THR A 139 -20.43 20.27 15.92
CA THR A 139 -20.85 21.64 16.21
C THR A 139 -20.65 22.06 17.67
N TYR A 140 -19.94 21.30 18.48
CA TYR A 140 -19.68 21.59 19.90
C TYR A 140 -18.73 22.76 20.14
N LYS A 141 -18.02 23.21 19.11
CA LYS A 141 -17.11 24.36 19.13
C LYS A 141 -17.58 25.42 18.12
N GLN A 142 -17.01 26.63 18.21
CA GLN A 142 -17.31 27.73 17.29
C GLN A 142 -16.94 27.41 15.82
N ILE A 143 -15.95 26.52 15.60
CA ILE A 143 -15.59 26.00 14.28
C ILE A 143 -15.88 24.51 14.28
N ALA A 144 -16.71 24.06 13.34
CA ALA A 144 -17.05 22.65 13.20
C ALA A 144 -15.85 21.85 12.67
N LYS A 145 -15.46 20.80 13.39
CA LYS A 145 -14.41 19.87 12.96
C LYS A 145 -14.99 18.90 11.90
N THR A 146 -14.38 18.87 10.71
CA THR A 146 -14.88 18.10 9.57
C THR A 146 -13.86 17.12 9.01
N HIS A 147 -12.61 17.13 9.48
CA HIS A 147 -11.51 16.39 8.89
C HIS A 147 -10.59 15.74 9.91
N GLU A 148 -9.83 14.79 9.43
CA GLU A 148 -8.65 14.22 10.04
C GLU A 148 -7.49 14.28 9.02
N TYR A 149 -6.30 13.84 9.42
CA TYR A 149 -5.12 13.85 8.59
C TYR A 149 -4.68 12.43 8.26
N LEU A 150 -4.07 12.28 7.08
CA LEU A 150 -3.33 11.10 6.70
C LEU A 150 -1.89 11.54 6.40
N LEU A 151 -0.96 11.19 7.28
CA LEU A 151 0.47 11.45 7.08
C LEU A 151 1.04 10.35 6.20
N ILE A 152 1.85 10.75 5.21
CA ILE A 152 2.49 9.83 4.26
C ILE A 152 4.00 10.02 4.32
N TYR A 153 4.71 8.96 4.67
CA TYR A 153 6.16 8.89 4.67
C TYR A 153 6.64 7.76 3.77
N THR A 154 7.82 7.93 3.18
CA THR A 154 8.49 6.89 2.42
C THR A 154 9.70 6.37 3.20
N ARG A 155 10.11 5.13 2.92
CA ARG A 155 11.34 4.56 3.51
C ARG A 155 12.58 5.24 2.96
N SER A 156 12.55 5.59 1.66
CA SER A 156 13.61 6.27 0.92
C SER A 156 13.02 7.03 -0.28
N PRO A 157 13.82 7.84 -0.99
CA PRO A 157 13.40 8.50 -2.23
C PRO A 157 13.06 7.56 -3.40
N GLU A 158 13.34 6.26 -3.28
CA GLU A 158 13.03 5.25 -4.32
C GLU A 158 11.55 4.90 -4.39
N ALA A 159 10.74 5.34 -3.43
CA ALA A 159 9.31 5.08 -3.41
C ALA A 159 8.58 5.83 -4.53
N GLU A 160 7.77 5.10 -5.27
CA GLU A 160 6.92 5.63 -6.33
C GLU A 160 5.45 5.44 -5.97
N PHE A 161 4.62 6.43 -6.35
CA PHE A 161 3.19 6.41 -6.13
C PHE A 161 2.46 6.20 -7.45
N ASN A 162 1.50 5.30 -7.45
CA ASN A 162 0.68 5.03 -8.62
C ASN A 162 -0.35 6.14 -8.87
N GLU A 163 -0.70 6.33 -10.12
CA GLU A 163 -1.90 7.08 -10.48
C GLU A 163 -3.13 6.17 -10.32
N ILE A 164 -4.28 6.77 -10.07
CA ILE A 164 -5.56 6.08 -9.89
C ILE A 164 -6.32 6.12 -11.22
N ASP A 165 -6.93 5.00 -11.60
CA ASP A 165 -7.82 4.95 -12.75
C ASP A 165 -9.06 5.82 -12.51
N LYS A 166 -9.45 6.58 -13.51
CA LYS A 166 -10.73 7.31 -13.50
C LYS A 166 -11.87 6.29 -13.57
N ALA A 167 -12.91 6.52 -12.77
CA ALA A 167 -14.17 5.79 -12.96
C ALA A 167 -14.75 6.08 -14.34
N ASP A 168 -15.47 5.14 -14.93
CA ASP A 168 -16.09 5.32 -16.25
C ASP A 168 -16.98 6.55 -16.32
N GLU A 169 -17.63 6.90 -15.20
CA GLU A 169 -18.47 8.10 -15.06
C GLU A 169 -17.67 9.42 -15.08
N ASP A 170 -16.42 9.40 -14.64
CA ASP A 170 -15.48 10.53 -14.63
C ASP A 170 -14.61 10.57 -15.89
N ASN A 171 -14.78 9.60 -16.78
CA ASN A 171 -14.01 9.49 -18.00
C ASN A 171 -14.59 10.43 -19.06
N ASP A 172 -13.94 11.58 -19.25
CA ASP A 172 -14.31 12.62 -20.23
C ASP A 172 -13.86 12.29 -21.66
N LEU A 173 -13.49 11.03 -21.94
CA LEU A 173 -13.07 10.57 -23.28
C LEU A 173 -14.28 10.23 -24.14
N ASN A 174 -14.88 11.26 -24.77
CA ASN A 174 -16.15 11.15 -25.50
C ASN A 174 -16.02 10.86 -27.00
N LEU A 175 -14.79 10.84 -27.52
CA LEU A 175 -14.49 10.61 -28.94
C LEU A 175 -13.71 9.31 -29.11
N LEU A 176 -13.84 8.68 -30.28
CA LEU A 176 -13.15 7.43 -30.62
C LEU A 176 -12.51 7.55 -32.00
N ASP A 177 -11.23 7.20 -32.10
CA ASP A 177 -10.49 7.13 -33.37
C ASP A 177 -9.80 5.77 -33.59
N GLY A 178 -8.88 5.68 -34.53
CA GLY A 178 -8.14 4.46 -34.85
C GLY A 178 -7.18 3.97 -33.76
N ILE A 179 -6.88 4.82 -32.76
CA ILE A 179 -5.95 4.48 -31.67
C ILE A 179 -6.73 4.04 -30.41
N SER A 180 -7.62 4.90 -29.90
CA SER A 180 -8.42 4.62 -28.68
C SER A 180 -9.45 5.75 -28.43
N ALA A 181 -10.22 5.62 -27.35
CA ALA A 181 -11.02 6.73 -26.84
C ALA A 181 -10.16 7.95 -26.48
N TYR A 182 -10.67 9.15 -26.72
CA TYR A 182 -9.96 10.39 -26.44
C TYR A 182 -10.92 11.56 -26.19
N ASN A 183 -10.37 12.65 -25.65
CA ASN A 183 -10.95 13.97 -25.69
C ASN A 183 -9.91 14.95 -26.26
N VAL A 184 -10.31 16.19 -26.56
CA VAL A 184 -9.41 17.20 -27.10
C VAL A 184 -9.17 18.31 -26.10
N ARG A 185 -7.94 18.79 -26.05
CA ARG A 185 -7.59 20.02 -25.36
C ARG A 185 -6.72 20.90 -26.25
N GLU A 186 -6.89 22.21 -26.13
CA GLU A 186 -6.13 23.15 -26.93
C GLU A 186 -4.62 22.94 -26.73
N LEU A 187 -3.84 22.85 -27.80
CA LEU A 187 -2.38 22.69 -27.74
C LEU A 187 -1.71 23.96 -27.23
N ARG A 188 -2.33 25.12 -27.41
CA ARG A 188 -1.83 26.38 -26.88
C ARG A 188 -1.84 26.37 -25.34
N ASN A 189 -0.75 26.85 -24.75
CA ASN A 189 -0.65 27.05 -23.31
C ASN A 189 -1.54 28.24 -22.91
N ARG A 190 -2.51 28.00 -22.04
CA ARG A 190 -3.44 29.06 -21.57
C ARG A 190 -2.91 29.85 -20.37
N ASN A 191 -1.80 29.40 -19.75
CA ASN A 191 -1.23 30.11 -18.61
C ASN A 191 -0.53 31.37 -19.08
N PRO A 192 -0.96 32.59 -18.66
CA PRO A 192 -0.40 33.85 -19.12
C PRO A 192 1.05 34.09 -18.70
N LYS A 193 1.57 33.29 -17.74
CA LYS A 193 2.98 33.34 -17.35
C LYS A 193 3.92 32.81 -18.43
N PHE A 194 3.41 32.05 -19.41
CA PHE A 194 4.18 31.40 -20.45
C PHE A 194 3.80 31.96 -21.82
N GLY A 195 4.79 32.36 -22.57
CA GLY A 195 4.62 32.88 -23.91
C GLY A 195 5.95 32.92 -24.69
N LYS A 196 5.96 33.45 -25.87
CA LYS A 196 7.16 33.60 -26.71
C LYS A 196 8.33 34.28 -25.98
N HIS A 197 8.03 35.23 -25.06
CA HIS A 197 9.02 36.00 -24.31
C HIS A 197 9.92 35.14 -23.40
N ASN A 198 9.41 34.04 -22.88
CA ASN A 198 10.17 33.14 -22.01
C ASN A 198 10.21 31.68 -22.49
N ARG A 199 9.49 31.36 -23.57
CA ARG A 199 9.45 30.02 -24.21
C ARG A 199 9.54 30.16 -25.75
N PRO A 200 10.56 30.81 -26.31
CA PRO A 200 10.63 31.14 -27.75
C PRO A 200 10.62 29.87 -28.62
N ASN A 201 11.24 28.80 -28.18
CA ASN A 201 11.27 27.51 -28.92
C ASN A 201 9.90 26.78 -28.98
N LEU A 202 8.92 27.24 -28.22
CA LEU A 202 7.54 26.76 -28.25
C LEU A 202 6.60 27.68 -29.02
N PHE A 203 7.16 28.69 -29.71
CA PHE A 203 6.43 29.61 -30.60
C PHE A 203 6.86 29.38 -32.04
N TYR A 204 6.14 28.50 -32.72
CA TYR A 204 6.42 28.09 -34.09
C TYR A 204 5.12 27.92 -34.88
N PRO A 205 5.11 28.04 -36.21
CA PRO A 205 3.92 27.84 -37.01
C PRO A 205 3.53 26.37 -37.10
N ILE A 206 2.22 26.12 -37.13
CA ILE A 206 1.62 24.82 -37.47
C ILE A 206 0.74 25.10 -38.69
N TYR A 207 0.88 24.28 -39.73
CA TYR A 207 0.13 24.42 -40.98
C TYR A 207 -1.01 23.40 -41.00
N VAL A 208 -2.21 23.87 -41.40
CA VAL A 208 -3.44 23.08 -41.43
C VAL A 208 -3.81 22.81 -42.88
N ASN A 209 -4.23 21.58 -43.17
CA ASN A 209 -4.92 21.24 -44.41
C ASN A 209 -6.45 21.38 -44.19
N PRO A 210 -7.08 22.48 -44.65
CA PRO A 210 -8.49 22.74 -44.41
C PRO A 210 -9.43 21.97 -45.36
N LEU A 211 -8.87 21.32 -46.38
CA LEU A 211 -9.63 20.58 -47.40
C LEU A 211 -10.00 19.15 -46.95
N THR A 212 -9.24 18.62 -45.96
CA THR A 212 -9.46 17.32 -45.40
C THR A 212 -10.08 17.46 -44.03
N ILE A 213 -11.33 17.05 -43.86
CA ILE A 213 -12.09 17.13 -42.62
C ILE A 213 -12.60 15.73 -42.29
N ASP A 214 -12.30 15.24 -41.11
CA ASP A 214 -12.82 13.94 -40.64
C ASP A 214 -14.27 14.02 -40.12
N LYS A 215 -14.82 12.86 -39.74
CA LYS A 215 -16.18 12.73 -39.20
C LYS A 215 -16.43 13.58 -37.93
N ASP A 216 -15.42 13.87 -37.19
CA ASP A 216 -15.44 14.64 -35.92
C ASP A 216 -15.11 16.11 -36.11
N GLY A 217 -14.92 16.54 -37.37
CA GLY A 217 -14.64 17.94 -37.76
C GLY A 217 -13.20 18.37 -37.58
N PHE A 218 -12.26 17.42 -37.56
CA PHE A 218 -10.83 17.70 -37.43
C PHE A 218 -10.12 17.67 -38.77
N CYS A 219 -9.15 18.55 -38.92
CA CYS A 219 -8.25 18.66 -40.06
C CYS A 219 -6.84 18.19 -39.69
N PRO A 220 -6.09 17.57 -40.60
CA PRO A 220 -4.70 17.19 -40.36
C PRO A 220 -3.80 18.45 -40.35
N VAL A 221 -2.66 18.32 -39.66
CA VAL A 221 -1.70 19.39 -39.42
C VAL A 221 -0.28 18.94 -39.75
N SER A 222 0.60 19.92 -40.04
CA SER A 222 2.02 19.68 -40.37
C SER A 222 2.89 20.79 -39.80
N LEU A 223 4.20 20.52 -39.61
CA LEU A 223 5.21 21.54 -39.35
C LEU A 223 5.76 22.14 -40.67
N THR A 224 5.48 21.50 -41.79
CA THR A 224 5.97 21.94 -43.12
C THR A 224 4.81 22.49 -43.92
N GLN A 225 4.98 23.69 -44.47
CA GLN A 225 4.03 24.29 -45.39
C GLN A 225 4.12 23.60 -46.76
N THR A 226 2.95 23.27 -47.31
CA THR A 226 2.79 22.71 -48.65
C THR A 226 1.55 23.30 -49.33
N ASP A 227 1.29 22.92 -50.58
CA ASP A 227 0.08 23.35 -51.27
C ASP A 227 -1.23 22.82 -50.61
N GLU A 228 -1.11 21.72 -49.85
CA GLU A 228 -2.24 21.14 -49.08
C GLU A 228 -2.30 21.74 -47.66
N TYR A 229 -1.15 21.92 -47.01
CA TYR A 229 -1.02 22.45 -45.65
C TYR A 229 -0.64 23.94 -45.70
N TYR A 230 -1.61 24.81 -46.02
CA TYR A 230 -1.34 26.21 -46.34
C TYR A 230 -1.85 27.21 -45.32
N ILE A 231 -2.71 26.83 -44.39
CA ILE A 231 -3.21 27.72 -43.33
C ILE A 231 -2.22 27.72 -42.16
N GLU A 232 -1.55 28.83 -41.99
CA GLU A 232 -0.57 29.04 -40.92
C GLU A 232 -1.24 29.43 -39.60
N VAL A 233 -0.93 28.72 -38.50
CA VAL A 233 -1.47 28.95 -37.16
C VAL A 233 -0.34 29.12 -36.14
N PHE A 234 -0.33 30.24 -35.45
CA PHE A 234 0.53 30.52 -34.30
C PHE A 234 -0.26 30.48 -32.98
N PRO A 235 0.40 30.31 -31.84
CA PRO A 235 -0.26 30.23 -30.53
C PRO A 235 -0.62 31.60 -29.96
N TYR A 236 -1.44 32.37 -30.68
CA TYR A 236 -2.00 33.61 -30.15
C TYR A 236 -3.18 33.35 -29.22
N ASN A 237 -3.29 34.14 -28.16
CA ASN A 237 -4.47 34.12 -27.32
C ASN A 237 -5.65 34.89 -27.97
N SER A 238 -6.80 34.92 -27.31
CA SER A 238 -8.01 35.62 -27.83
C SER A 238 -7.87 37.12 -27.95
N THR A 239 -6.86 37.72 -27.31
CA THR A 239 -6.54 39.17 -27.40
C THR A 239 -5.37 39.47 -28.32
N GLY A 240 -4.87 38.47 -29.08
CA GLY A 240 -3.76 38.64 -30.01
C GLY A 240 -2.37 38.62 -29.38
N VAL A 241 -2.23 38.27 -28.09
CA VAL A 241 -0.94 38.20 -27.42
C VAL A 241 -0.24 36.88 -27.74
N GLU A 242 1.08 36.94 -27.98
CA GLU A 242 1.95 35.82 -28.26
C GLU A 242 2.06 34.87 -27.03
N SER A 243 1.36 33.73 -27.07
CA SER A 243 1.48 32.66 -26.11
C SER A 243 2.58 31.66 -26.57
N CYS A 244 2.46 30.40 -26.22
CA CYS A 244 3.32 29.32 -26.71
C CYS A 244 2.54 28.02 -26.82
N TRP A 245 3.06 27.06 -27.60
CA TRP A 245 2.54 25.71 -27.60
C TRP A 245 2.96 24.97 -26.30
N ARG A 246 2.25 23.90 -25.95
CA ARG A 246 2.65 23.02 -24.84
C ARG A 246 3.70 22.00 -25.25
N TRP A 247 3.80 21.71 -26.53
CA TRP A 247 4.73 20.76 -27.12
C TRP A 247 5.79 21.46 -27.94
N GLY A 248 7.02 20.96 -27.90
CA GLY A 248 8.08 21.32 -28.83
C GLY A 248 7.93 20.59 -30.16
N THR A 249 8.66 21.04 -31.18
CA THR A 249 8.60 20.47 -32.55
C THR A 249 8.92 18.97 -32.58
N LYS A 250 9.84 18.47 -31.75
CA LYS A 250 10.17 17.05 -31.69
C LYS A 250 8.96 16.23 -31.23
N LEU A 251 8.35 16.57 -30.11
CA LEU A 251 7.19 15.87 -29.59
C LEU A 251 6.00 15.96 -30.55
N PHE A 252 5.83 17.12 -31.21
CA PHE A 252 4.82 17.29 -32.23
C PHE A 252 5.02 16.30 -33.39
N SER A 253 6.25 16.21 -33.93
CA SER A 253 6.58 15.34 -35.06
C SER A 253 6.39 13.84 -34.73
N GLU A 254 6.62 13.46 -33.49
CA GLU A 254 6.41 12.08 -33.03
C GLU A 254 4.93 11.71 -32.87
N ASN A 255 4.03 12.71 -32.83
CA ASN A 255 2.61 12.55 -32.52
C ASN A 255 1.66 12.97 -33.65
N VAL A 256 2.17 13.52 -34.74
CA VAL A 256 1.39 13.94 -35.90
C VAL A 256 1.32 12.87 -36.98
N ASN A 257 0.13 12.71 -37.59
CA ASN A 257 -0.08 11.87 -38.75
C ASN A 257 -0.99 12.60 -39.74
N ALA A 258 -0.80 12.36 -41.07
CA ALA A 258 -1.66 12.89 -42.09
C ALA A 258 -3.11 12.34 -41.99
N ASP A 259 -3.27 11.11 -41.52
CA ASP A 259 -4.56 10.56 -41.14
C ASP A 259 -4.94 11.04 -39.72
N THR A 260 -5.98 11.86 -39.63
CA THR A 260 -6.47 12.38 -38.35
C THR A 260 -6.88 11.26 -37.39
N GLN A 261 -7.32 10.09 -37.87
CA GLN A 261 -7.68 8.96 -37.03
C GLN A 261 -6.47 8.30 -36.33
N MET A 262 -5.27 8.54 -36.86
CA MET A 262 -3.98 8.03 -36.32
C MET A 262 -3.11 9.14 -35.74
N SER A 263 -3.59 10.39 -35.73
CA SER A 263 -2.86 11.55 -35.23
C SER A 263 -3.28 11.92 -33.82
N ASN A 264 -2.30 12.26 -32.96
CA ASN A 264 -2.56 12.84 -31.62
C ASN A 264 -2.63 14.39 -31.66
N VAL A 265 -2.37 15.03 -32.79
CA VAL A 265 -2.51 16.47 -32.98
C VAL A 265 -3.38 16.75 -34.21
N VAL A 266 -4.37 17.60 -34.05
CA VAL A 266 -5.35 17.93 -35.09
C VAL A 266 -5.74 19.40 -35.00
N ALA A 267 -6.30 19.95 -36.07
CA ALA A 267 -6.89 21.26 -36.06
C ALA A 267 -8.42 21.22 -36.16
N ARG A 268 -9.11 22.22 -35.66
CA ARG A 268 -10.55 22.41 -35.88
C ARG A 268 -10.83 23.87 -36.19
N ALA A 269 -11.66 24.13 -37.19
CA ALA A 269 -12.12 25.43 -37.57
C ALA A 269 -12.96 26.09 -36.46
N LYS A 270 -12.76 27.38 -36.24
CA LYS A 270 -13.61 28.23 -35.42
C LYS A 270 -14.77 28.80 -36.25
N ARG A 271 -15.71 29.45 -35.60
CA ARG A 271 -16.82 30.16 -36.25
C ARG A 271 -16.39 31.30 -37.12
N ASP A 272 -15.26 31.91 -36.85
CA ASP A 272 -14.66 33.03 -37.58
C ASP A 272 -13.75 32.58 -38.75
N GLY A 273 -13.67 31.28 -39.02
CA GLY A 273 -12.85 30.71 -40.09
C GLY A 273 -11.37 30.48 -39.69
N ALA A 274 -10.93 30.96 -38.55
CA ALA A 274 -9.60 30.63 -38.01
C ALA A 274 -9.57 29.17 -37.46
N PHE A 275 -8.38 28.67 -37.21
CA PHE A 275 -8.19 27.31 -36.66
C PHE A 275 -7.61 27.32 -35.25
N ASN A 276 -8.07 26.42 -34.44
CA ASN A 276 -7.41 26.01 -33.19
C ASN A 276 -6.70 24.69 -33.37
N ILE A 277 -5.53 24.55 -32.76
CA ILE A 277 -4.78 23.29 -32.71
C ILE A 277 -5.09 22.58 -31.38
N TYR A 278 -5.39 21.32 -31.48
CA TYR A 278 -5.74 20.46 -30.34
C TYR A 278 -4.83 19.26 -30.26
N GLU A 279 -4.48 18.85 -29.02
CA GLU A 279 -3.98 17.52 -28.77
C GLU A 279 -5.15 16.59 -28.42
N LYS A 280 -5.08 15.34 -28.85
CA LYS A 280 -5.98 14.28 -28.42
C LYS A 280 -5.48 13.74 -27.10
N TYR A 281 -6.22 13.97 -26.03
CA TYR A 281 -5.90 13.58 -24.67
C TYR A 281 -6.55 12.23 -24.38
N ARG A 282 -5.74 11.22 -23.98
CA ARG A 282 -6.16 9.83 -23.82
C ARG A 282 -5.96 9.32 -22.39
N LYS A 283 -5.61 10.20 -21.45
CA LYS A 283 -5.23 9.79 -20.12
C LYS A 283 -6.45 9.37 -19.29
N THR A 284 -6.47 8.10 -18.91
CA THR A 284 -7.51 7.46 -18.09
C THR A 284 -7.20 7.47 -16.60
N THR A 285 -6.04 8.00 -16.20
CA THR A 285 -5.58 8.03 -14.81
C THR A 285 -5.45 9.46 -14.28
N TYR A 286 -5.43 9.59 -12.96
CA TYR A 286 -5.14 10.86 -12.29
C TYR A 286 -4.24 10.65 -11.07
N LYS A 287 -3.49 11.70 -10.68
CA LYS A 287 -2.72 11.72 -9.43
C LYS A 287 -3.65 12.04 -8.26
N ALA A 288 -3.55 11.26 -7.19
CA ALA A 288 -4.29 11.56 -5.96
C ALA A 288 -3.96 12.98 -5.48
N LYS A 289 -4.99 13.70 -5.04
CA LYS A 289 -4.85 15.05 -4.48
C LYS A 289 -4.53 14.98 -2.98
N SER A 290 -4.09 16.07 -2.39
CA SER A 290 -3.82 16.18 -0.95
C SER A 290 -5.06 16.51 -0.11
N ILE A 291 -6.24 16.63 -0.71
CA ILE A 291 -7.53 16.82 -0.03
C ILE A 291 -8.50 15.79 -0.59
N TRP A 292 -8.99 14.92 0.27
CA TRP A 292 -9.95 13.88 -0.06
C TRP A 292 -11.31 14.22 0.54
N VAL A 293 -12.27 14.48 -0.32
CA VAL A 293 -13.63 14.96 0.03
C VAL A 293 -14.74 14.07 -0.54
N GLU A 294 -14.35 12.95 -1.13
CA GLU A 294 -15.29 11.96 -1.66
C GLU A 294 -16.26 11.51 -0.57
N THR A 295 -17.50 11.20 -0.95
CA THR A 295 -18.52 10.78 0.02
C THR A 295 -18.14 9.50 0.77
N ASP A 296 -17.33 8.65 0.13
CA ASP A 296 -16.98 7.35 0.64
C ASP A 296 -15.76 7.35 1.60
N VAL A 297 -15.08 8.51 1.82
CA VAL A 297 -14.02 8.63 2.84
C VAL A 297 -14.55 8.99 4.23
N ILE A 298 -15.86 9.27 4.40
CA ILE A 298 -16.43 9.64 5.69
C ILE A 298 -16.52 8.44 6.64
N THR A 299 -16.28 8.68 7.92
CA THR A 299 -16.27 7.62 8.97
C THR A 299 -17.60 6.86 9.06
N GLU A 300 -18.75 7.54 8.83
CA GLU A 300 -20.08 6.93 8.84
C GLU A 300 -20.18 5.76 7.84
N LYS A 301 -19.48 5.82 6.70
CA LYS A 301 -19.44 4.72 5.73
C LYS A 301 -18.81 3.46 6.30
N GLY A 302 -17.71 3.59 7.04
CA GLY A 302 -17.10 2.45 7.71
C GLY A 302 -18.05 1.76 8.70
N THR A 303 -18.87 2.53 9.43
CA THR A 303 -19.90 1.99 10.32
C THR A 303 -20.98 1.24 9.53
N VAL A 304 -21.44 1.79 8.41
CA VAL A 304 -22.42 1.14 7.54
C VAL A 304 -21.86 -0.18 6.98
N GLU A 305 -20.64 -0.15 6.45
CA GLU A 305 -19.96 -1.32 5.90
C GLU A 305 -19.80 -2.44 6.94
N LEU A 306 -19.43 -2.11 8.17
CA LEU A 306 -19.34 -3.05 9.27
C LEU A 306 -20.73 -3.59 9.69
N GLY A 307 -21.74 -2.74 9.59
CA GLY A 307 -23.15 -3.08 9.82
C GLY A 307 -23.70 -4.09 8.83
N GLU A 308 -23.34 -3.97 7.56
CA GLU A 308 -23.72 -4.92 6.50
C GLU A 308 -23.14 -6.32 6.72
N LEU A 309 -22.11 -6.42 7.54
CA LEU A 309 -21.51 -7.68 8.00
C LEU A 309 -22.10 -8.16 9.34
N GLY A 310 -23.07 -7.43 9.93
CA GLY A 310 -23.66 -7.75 11.22
C GLY A 310 -22.73 -7.50 12.42
N LEU A 311 -21.80 -6.55 12.29
CA LEU A 311 -20.78 -6.24 13.31
C LEU A 311 -20.82 -4.78 13.80
N ALA A 312 -21.86 -3.97 13.44
CA ALA A 312 -21.92 -2.54 13.68
C ALA A 312 -21.71 -2.11 15.15
N GLU A 313 -22.29 -2.84 16.10
CA GLU A 313 -22.23 -2.49 17.51
C GLU A 313 -20.96 -2.96 18.22
N ARG A 314 -20.09 -3.69 17.53
CA ARG A 314 -18.92 -4.33 18.13
C ARG A 314 -17.65 -3.51 18.06
N PHE A 315 -17.62 -2.49 17.21
CA PHE A 315 -16.44 -1.62 17.05
C PHE A 315 -16.86 -0.19 16.72
N PRO A 316 -16.46 0.80 17.56
CA PRO A 316 -16.76 2.20 17.30
C PRO A 316 -15.82 2.77 16.21
N PHE A 317 -16.37 3.58 15.32
CA PHE A 317 -15.62 4.37 14.33
C PHE A 317 -14.65 3.59 13.42
N PRO A 318 -15.09 2.50 12.75
CA PRO A 318 -14.24 1.81 11.79
C PRO A 318 -13.89 2.73 10.63
N LYS A 319 -12.67 2.63 10.12
CA LYS A 319 -12.28 3.36 8.91
C LYS A 319 -13.07 2.86 7.70
N PRO A 320 -13.45 3.75 6.77
CA PRO A 320 -14.17 3.36 5.57
C PRO A 320 -13.26 2.59 4.60
N LEU A 321 -13.83 1.59 3.95
CA LEU A 321 -13.14 0.71 3.02
C LEU A 321 -12.51 1.49 1.84
N PHE A 322 -13.21 2.50 1.34
CA PHE A 322 -12.74 3.34 0.25
C PHE A 322 -11.43 4.07 0.57
N LEU A 323 -11.27 4.58 1.80
CA LEU A 323 -10.04 5.23 2.26
C LEU A 323 -8.83 4.28 2.13
N LEU A 324 -8.98 3.06 2.67
CA LEU A 324 -7.93 2.05 2.66
C LEU A 324 -7.63 1.59 1.24
N LYS A 325 -8.67 1.35 0.43
CA LYS A 325 -8.52 0.98 -0.98
C LYS A 325 -7.75 2.05 -1.75
N LYS A 326 -8.05 3.33 -1.53
CA LYS A 326 -7.33 4.44 -2.16
C LYS A 326 -5.86 4.50 -1.74
N CYS A 327 -5.53 4.29 -0.47
CA CYS A 327 -4.14 4.14 -0.01
C CYS A 327 -3.43 2.98 -0.71
N LEU A 328 -4.09 1.83 -0.83
CA LEU A 328 -3.55 0.64 -1.53
C LEU A 328 -3.31 0.91 -3.02
N GLN A 329 -4.25 1.54 -3.71
CA GLN A 329 -4.13 1.87 -5.13
C GLN A 329 -2.91 2.75 -5.41
N ILE A 330 -2.67 3.78 -4.59
CA ILE A 330 -1.54 4.70 -4.78
C ILE A 330 -0.21 4.16 -4.25
N GLY A 331 -0.22 3.25 -3.28
CA GLY A 331 0.97 2.81 -2.54
C GLY A 331 1.43 1.38 -2.82
N THR A 332 0.70 0.58 -3.60
CA THR A 332 1.03 -0.84 -3.79
C THR A 332 0.92 -1.32 -5.23
N ASN A 333 1.67 -2.38 -5.53
CA ASN A 333 1.61 -3.16 -6.76
C ASN A 333 0.97 -4.54 -6.49
N PRO A 334 0.60 -5.32 -7.53
CA PRO A 334 -0.20 -6.54 -7.39
C PRO A 334 0.33 -7.65 -6.49
N ASN A 335 1.63 -7.70 -6.18
CA ASN A 335 2.23 -8.80 -5.40
C ASN A 335 2.79 -8.35 -4.04
N ASP A 336 2.48 -7.15 -3.61
CA ASP A 336 3.05 -6.53 -2.43
C ASP A 336 2.47 -7.08 -1.12
N ILE A 337 3.25 -6.92 -0.03
CA ILE A 337 2.85 -7.26 1.34
C ILE A 337 2.46 -5.98 2.07
N ILE A 338 1.30 -6.00 2.70
CA ILE A 338 0.71 -4.91 3.45
C ILE A 338 0.66 -5.28 4.94
N LEU A 339 1.08 -4.38 5.81
CA LEU A 339 1.01 -4.53 7.26
C LEU A 339 0.11 -3.46 7.86
N ASP A 340 -0.75 -3.88 8.79
CA ASP A 340 -1.49 -3.00 9.68
C ASP A 340 -1.35 -3.52 11.12
N PHE A 341 -0.58 -2.81 11.95
CA PHE A 341 -0.35 -3.22 13.35
C PHE A 341 -1.21 -2.46 14.36
N PHE A 342 -2.23 -1.76 13.87
CA PHE A 342 -3.39 -1.23 14.59
C PHE A 342 -4.67 -1.63 13.86
N ALA A 343 -4.81 -2.90 13.54
CA ALA A 343 -5.80 -3.40 12.60
C ALA A 343 -7.26 -3.13 12.99
N GLY A 344 -7.56 -2.96 14.27
CA GLY A 344 -8.89 -2.59 14.77
C GLY A 344 -9.99 -3.47 14.18
N SER A 345 -10.86 -2.90 13.36
CA SER A 345 -11.96 -3.64 12.74
C SER A 345 -11.56 -4.50 11.51
N GLY A 346 -10.27 -4.52 11.11
CA GLY A 346 -9.81 -5.31 9.97
C GLY A 346 -10.11 -4.72 8.58
N THR A 347 -10.37 -3.42 8.50
CA THR A 347 -10.68 -2.74 7.23
C THR A 347 -9.55 -2.90 6.20
N THR A 348 -8.29 -2.85 6.64
CA THR A 348 -7.12 -3.01 5.74
C THR A 348 -7.14 -4.36 5.02
N GLY A 349 -7.37 -5.47 5.73
CA GLY A 349 -7.47 -6.80 5.12
C GLY A 349 -8.63 -6.90 4.13
N HIS A 350 -9.79 -6.37 4.48
CA HIS A 350 -10.94 -6.29 3.58
C HIS A 350 -10.60 -5.50 2.30
N ALA A 351 -9.95 -4.35 2.42
CA ALA A 351 -9.54 -3.52 1.28
C ALA A 351 -8.53 -4.23 0.37
N VAL A 352 -7.58 -4.99 0.92
CA VAL A 352 -6.62 -5.78 0.13
C VAL A 352 -7.34 -6.85 -0.69
N MET A 353 -8.24 -7.61 -0.09
CA MET A 353 -9.00 -8.64 -0.80
C MET A 353 -9.88 -8.06 -1.90
N LYS A 354 -10.55 -6.93 -1.61
CA LYS A 354 -11.38 -6.23 -2.59
C LYS A 354 -10.56 -5.73 -3.78
N LEU A 355 -9.42 -5.09 -3.53
CA LEU A 355 -8.56 -4.59 -4.60
C LEU A 355 -7.98 -5.74 -5.45
N ASN A 356 -7.56 -6.85 -4.82
CA ASN A 356 -7.11 -8.03 -5.55
C ASN A 356 -8.21 -8.61 -6.48
N ALA A 357 -9.47 -8.60 -6.03
CA ALA A 357 -10.58 -9.06 -6.87
C ALA A 357 -10.87 -8.10 -8.04
N GLU A 358 -10.64 -6.80 -7.86
CA GLU A 358 -10.87 -5.78 -8.90
C GLU A 358 -9.76 -5.76 -9.97
N ASP A 359 -8.49 -5.90 -9.57
CA ASP A 359 -7.34 -5.75 -10.48
C ASP A 359 -6.59 -7.04 -10.79
N GLY A 360 -7.05 -8.19 -10.25
CA GLY A 360 -6.39 -9.49 -10.41
C GLY A 360 -5.09 -9.61 -9.62
N GLY A 361 -4.86 -8.78 -8.63
CA GLY A 361 -3.66 -8.77 -7.80
C GLY A 361 -3.58 -9.95 -6.83
N ASN A 362 -2.38 -10.15 -6.29
CA ASN A 362 -2.04 -11.18 -5.32
C ASN A 362 -1.41 -10.58 -4.05
N ARG A 363 -1.83 -9.37 -3.68
CA ARG A 363 -1.37 -8.71 -2.45
C ARG A 363 -1.70 -9.56 -1.25
N LYS A 364 -0.80 -9.55 -0.26
CA LYS A 364 -0.95 -10.24 1.02
C LYS A 364 -1.06 -9.21 2.14
N PHE A 365 -1.79 -9.55 3.18
CA PHE A 365 -1.86 -8.71 4.37
C PHE A 365 -1.44 -9.45 5.64
N ILE A 366 -0.88 -8.68 6.56
CA ILE A 366 -0.59 -9.08 7.94
C ILE A 366 -1.29 -8.05 8.82
N LEU A 367 -2.20 -8.51 9.67
CA LEU A 367 -2.92 -7.68 10.63
C LEU A 367 -2.47 -8.02 12.04
N CYS A 368 -2.21 -7.00 12.87
CA CYS A 368 -1.91 -7.19 14.28
C CYS A 368 -2.86 -6.33 15.11
N THR A 369 -3.48 -6.92 16.10
CA THR A 369 -4.31 -6.21 17.09
C THR A 369 -4.35 -6.99 18.39
N ASN A 370 -4.53 -6.29 19.53
CA ASN A 370 -4.82 -6.97 20.79
C ASN A 370 -6.25 -7.53 20.77
N ASN A 371 -6.57 -8.36 21.77
CA ASN A 371 -7.91 -8.90 21.93
C ASN A 371 -8.67 -8.27 23.12
N GLU A 372 -8.36 -7.03 23.46
CA GLU A 372 -9.12 -6.27 24.45
C GLU A 372 -10.57 -6.18 23.98
N ASN A 373 -11.52 -6.48 24.88
CA ASN A 373 -12.95 -6.61 24.57
C ASN A 373 -13.26 -7.58 23.41
N ASN A 374 -12.44 -8.59 23.20
CA ASN A 374 -12.54 -9.58 22.12
C ASN A 374 -12.48 -8.95 20.70
N ILE A 375 -11.84 -7.81 20.52
CA ILE A 375 -11.78 -7.12 19.22
C ILE A 375 -11.14 -7.98 18.15
N CYS A 376 -10.01 -8.63 18.44
CA CYS A 376 -9.31 -9.46 17.46
C CYS A 376 -10.18 -10.62 16.97
N HIS A 377 -10.79 -11.35 17.88
CA HIS A 377 -11.59 -12.52 17.56
C HIS A 377 -12.99 -12.14 17.01
N ASP A 378 -13.73 -11.30 17.74
CA ASP A 378 -15.16 -11.06 17.47
C ASP A 378 -15.40 -9.99 16.40
N VAL A 379 -14.38 -9.18 16.07
CA VAL A 379 -14.50 -8.13 15.07
C VAL A 379 -13.54 -8.35 13.91
N THR A 380 -12.22 -8.32 14.15
CA THR A 380 -11.21 -8.38 13.08
C THR A 380 -11.30 -9.70 12.30
N TYR A 381 -11.23 -10.83 13.02
CA TYR A 381 -11.33 -12.16 12.42
C TYR A 381 -12.70 -12.39 11.75
N GLU A 382 -13.79 -12.06 12.47
CA GLU A 382 -15.14 -12.22 11.95
C GLU A 382 -15.38 -11.39 10.69
N ARG A 383 -14.85 -10.15 10.62
CA ARG A 383 -14.94 -9.34 9.41
C ARG A 383 -14.27 -10.04 8.24
N ILE A 384 -13.01 -10.47 8.39
CA ILE A 384 -12.26 -11.14 7.32
C ILE A 384 -12.99 -12.41 6.86
N LYS A 385 -13.42 -13.24 7.80
CA LYS A 385 -14.18 -14.46 7.51
C LYS A 385 -15.47 -14.19 6.74
N ARG A 386 -16.31 -13.27 7.25
CA ARG A 386 -17.60 -12.95 6.62
C ARG A 386 -17.45 -12.32 5.24
N VAL A 387 -16.41 -11.53 5.02
CA VAL A 387 -16.12 -10.92 3.73
C VAL A 387 -15.64 -11.97 2.73
N ILE A 388 -14.79 -12.91 3.14
CA ILE A 388 -14.37 -14.04 2.28
C ILE A 388 -15.60 -14.83 1.84
N ASP A 389 -16.49 -15.17 2.77
CA ASP A 389 -17.69 -15.96 2.50
C ASP A 389 -18.70 -15.19 1.63
N LYS A 390 -18.99 -13.93 1.96
CA LYS A 390 -20.01 -13.10 1.29
C LYS A 390 -19.60 -12.71 -0.12
N GLU A 391 -18.36 -12.30 -0.33
CA GLU A 391 -17.84 -11.78 -1.60
C GLU A 391 -17.13 -12.88 -2.41
N ASN A 392 -17.02 -14.09 -1.84
CA ASN A 392 -16.34 -15.24 -2.45
C ASN A 392 -14.89 -14.93 -2.85
N TYR A 393 -14.15 -14.22 -1.99
CA TYR A 393 -12.75 -13.90 -2.25
C TYR A 393 -11.87 -15.14 -2.13
N SER A 394 -10.95 -15.32 -3.08
CA SER A 394 -9.90 -16.35 -3.03
C SER A 394 -8.79 -15.89 -2.09
N ALA A 395 -8.95 -16.09 -0.78
CA ALA A 395 -8.00 -15.72 0.26
C ALA A 395 -8.05 -16.70 1.43
N SER A 396 -6.89 -17.03 1.97
CA SER A 396 -6.73 -17.86 3.17
C SER A 396 -6.18 -17.02 4.32
N LEU A 397 -6.48 -17.41 5.58
CA LEU A 397 -6.07 -16.68 6.77
C LEU A 397 -5.60 -17.63 7.86
N LYS A 398 -4.38 -17.42 8.36
CA LYS A 398 -3.90 -18.03 9.61
C LYS A 398 -4.08 -17.08 10.77
N TYR A 399 -4.51 -17.63 11.89
CA TYR A 399 -4.70 -16.91 13.14
C TYR A 399 -3.62 -17.33 14.13
N TYR A 400 -2.77 -16.38 14.51
CA TYR A 400 -1.70 -16.58 15.49
C TYR A 400 -1.96 -15.78 16.75
N LYS A 401 -1.51 -16.33 17.90
CA LYS A 401 -1.47 -15.63 19.18
C LYS A 401 -0.02 -15.40 19.60
N VAL A 402 0.24 -14.23 20.17
CA VAL A 402 1.52 -13.94 20.81
C VAL A 402 1.54 -14.59 22.19
N ASP A 403 2.48 -15.51 22.39
CA ASP A 403 2.82 -16.09 23.68
C ASP A 403 4.23 -15.68 24.12
N TYR A 404 4.63 -16.03 25.34
CA TYR A 404 5.90 -15.61 25.89
C TYR A 404 6.63 -16.78 26.56
N ILE A 405 7.91 -16.95 26.25
CA ILE A 405 8.79 -17.90 26.89
C ILE A 405 9.69 -17.16 27.88
N PRO A 406 9.77 -17.58 29.17
CA PRO A 406 10.69 -17.00 30.14
C PRO A 406 12.14 -17.36 29.81
N ILE A 407 13.01 -16.35 29.70
CA ILE A 407 14.44 -16.50 29.39
C ILE A 407 15.37 -15.97 30.49
N SER A 408 14.80 -15.33 31.53
CA SER A 408 15.59 -14.78 32.63
C SER A 408 16.29 -15.89 33.42
N ASP A 409 17.55 -15.63 33.73
CA ASP A 409 18.41 -16.54 34.55
C ASP A 409 18.64 -17.93 33.93
N ARG A 410 18.33 -18.12 32.63
CA ARG A 410 18.51 -19.37 31.89
C ARG A 410 19.60 -19.21 30.81
N MET A 411 20.36 -20.28 30.57
CA MET A 411 21.28 -20.34 29.43
C MET A 411 20.47 -20.62 28.14
N TYR A 412 20.98 -20.17 26.97
CA TYR A 412 20.28 -20.31 25.70
C TYR A 412 19.82 -21.75 25.43
N TYR A 413 20.68 -22.74 25.62
CA TYR A 413 20.35 -24.14 25.37
C TYR A 413 19.22 -24.68 26.27
N GLU A 414 18.93 -24.05 27.42
CA GLU A 414 17.87 -24.49 28.33
C GLU A 414 16.46 -24.15 27.84
N TYR A 415 16.32 -23.16 26.93
CA TYR A 415 15.05 -22.76 26.35
C TYR A 415 14.99 -22.85 24.81
N ALA A 416 16.11 -23.25 24.17
CA ALA A 416 16.16 -23.42 22.72
C ALA A 416 15.11 -24.43 22.21
N ASP A 417 14.92 -25.55 22.92
CA ASP A 417 13.91 -26.55 22.57
C ASP A 417 12.49 -25.99 22.72
N GLU A 418 12.23 -25.10 23.68
CA GLU A 418 10.92 -24.43 23.79
C GLU A 418 10.67 -23.50 22.61
N LEU A 419 11.71 -22.78 22.14
CA LEU A 419 11.63 -21.95 20.95
C LEU A 419 11.32 -22.78 19.71
N LEU A 420 11.89 -23.98 19.59
CA LEU A 420 11.64 -24.87 18.44
C LEU A 420 10.17 -25.29 18.33
N LEU A 421 9.44 -25.37 19.44
CA LEU A 421 7.99 -25.69 19.41
C LEU A 421 7.15 -24.63 18.68
N HIS A 422 7.68 -23.40 18.52
CA HIS A 422 7.01 -22.27 17.89
C HIS A 422 7.68 -21.82 16.58
N ILE A 423 8.64 -22.61 16.09
CA ILE A 423 9.38 -22.26 14.86
C ILE A 423 8.51 -22.37 13.61
N ARG A 424 7.61 -23.33 13.58
CA ARG A 424 6.73 -23.55 12.43
C ARG A 424 5.95 -22.30 12.06
N GLU A 425 5.40 -21.62 13.04
CA GLU A 425 4.63 -20.38 12.85
C GLU A 425 5.48 -19.28 12.23
N LEU A 426 6.74 -19.12 12.65
CA LEU A 426 7.66 -18.16 12.06
C LEU A 426 8.05 -18.52 10.63
N VAL A 427 8.27 -19.81 10.36
CA VAL A 427 8.58 -20.30 8.99
C VAL A 427 7.39 -20.07 8.07
N GLU A 428 6.18 -20.36 8.50
CA GLU A 428 4.95 -20.13 7.73
C GLU A 428 4.74 -18.64 7.47
N LEU A 429 4.91 -17.81 8.49
CA LEU A 429 4.79 -16.35 8.40
C LEU A 429 5.82 -15.78 7.43
N GLU A 430 7.09 -16.15 7.54
CA GLU A 430 8.17 -15.65 6.68
C GLU A 430 7.96 -15.98 5.21
N ASN A 431 7.46 -17.16 4.93
CA ASN A 431 7.31 -17.66 3.57
C ASN A 431 5.89 -17.46 3.01
N GLY A 432 4.95 -17.01 3.81
CA GLY A 432 3.56 -16.78 3.40
C GLY A 432 2.84 -18.05 2.96
N VAL A 433 3.00 -19.14 3.69
CA VAL A 433 2.49 -20.47 3.33
C VAL A 433 1.84 -21.16 4.52
N ASN A 434 0.95 -22.13 4.23
CA ASN A 434 0.63 -23.18 5.16
C ASN A 434 1.67 -24.31 4.98
N PHE A 435 2.34 -24.72 6.04
CA PHE A 435 3.38 -25.75 5.95
C PHE A 435 2.82 -27.12 5.49
N THR A 436 1.60 -27.45 5.91
CA THR A 436 0.92 -28.67 5.47
C THR A 436 0.62 -28.61 3.98
N GLY A 437 1.16 -29.57 3.22
CA GLY A 437 1.01 -29.60 1.75
C GLY A 437 1.97 -28.71 0.97
N ASN A 438 2.91 -28.04 1.65
CA ASN A 438 3.98 -27.29 1.01
C ASN A 438 5.07 -28.25 0.49
N ASP A 439 5.56 -28.00 -0.71
CA ASP A 439 6.58 -28.82 -1.41
C ASP A 439 7.90 -28.05 -1.68
N LYS A 440 8.06 -26.85 -1.10
CA LYS A 440 9.20 -25.96 -1.35
C LYS A 440 10.10 -25.75 -0.13
N ILE A 441 9.58 -26.02 1.06
CA ILE A 441 10.24 -25.69 2.32
C ILE A 441 10.19 -26.90 3.23
N GLY A 442 11.37 -27.31 3.76
CA GLY A 442 11.52 -28.35 4.76
C GLY A 442 11.80 -27.79 6.14
N ILE A 443 11.27 -28.42 7.18
CA ILE A 443 11.68 -28.25 8.57
C ILE A 443 12.15 -29.63 9.05
N VAL A 444 13.34 -29.70 9.62
CA VAL A 444 13.99 -30.93 10.06
C VAL A 444 14.53 -30.70 11.47
N LEU A 445 14.03 -31.46 12.43
CA LEU A 445 14.36 -31.31 13.86
C LEU A 445 15.08 -32.53 14.44
N THR A 446 15.21 -33.62 13.64
CA THR A 446 15.91 -34.85 14.05
C THR A 446 16.81 -35.36 12.92
N GLU A 447 17.81 -36.19 13.25
CA GLU A 447 18.70 -36.82 12.23
C GLU A 447 17.88 -37.75 11.29
N GLU A 448 16.89 -38.48 11.83
CA GLU A 448 16.01 -39.37 11.05
C GLU A 448 15.19 -38.55 10.03
N GLU A 449 14.65 -37.39 10.43
CA GLU A 449 13.95 -36.48 9.52
C GLU A 449 14.89 -35.92 8.44
N LEU A 450 16.19 -35.73 8.75
CA LEU A 450 17.18 -35.28 7.76
C LEU A 450 17.40 -36.36 6.68
N ASP A 451 17.54 -37.61 7.07
CA ASP A 451 17.71 -38.74 6.15
C ASP A 451 16.47 -38.89 5.25
N ASP A 452 15.28 -38.80 5.84
CA ASP A 452 14.02 -38.82 5.10
C ASP A 452 13.91 -37.65 4.12
N PHE A 453 14.28 -36.45 4.55
CA PHE A 453 14.28 -35.25 3.69
C PHE A 453 15.23 -35.42 2.50
N ILE A 454 16.47 -35.88 2.74
CA ILE A 454 17.44 -36.14 1.66
C ILE A 454 16.92 -37.18 0.67
N SER A 455 16.27 -38.25 1.17
CA SER A 455 15.66 -39.29 0.32
C SER A 455 14.52 -38.75 -0.55
N GLN A 456 13.72 -37.84 0.00
CA GLN A 456 12.63 -37.18 -0.74
C GLN A 456 13.11 -36.26 -1.86
N LEU A 457 14.34 -35.72 -1.76
CA LEU A 457 14.91 -34.86 -2.81
C LEU A 457 15.11 -35.59 -4.15
N GLU A 458 15.16 -36.91 -4.16
CA GLU A 458 15.24 -37.69 -5.40
C GLU A 458 13.95 -37.53 -6.23
N ASN A 459 12.81 -37.42 -5.56
CA ASN A 459 11.48 -37.37 -6.17
C ASN A 459 10.88 -35.95 -6.21
N ASN A 460 11.37 -35.01 -5.39
CA ASN A 460 10.91 -33.64 -5.33
C ASN A 460 12.03 -32.65 -5.61
N THR A 461 11.99 -32.01 -6.78
CA THR A 461 12.98 -31.01 -7.22
C THR A 461 12.59 -29.57 -6.83
N LYS A 462 11.47 -29.37 -6.15
CA LYS A 462 10.92 -28.02 -5.88
C LYS A 462 11.43 -27.41 -4.58
N TYR A 463 12.05 -28.20 -3.68
CA TYR A 463 12.58 -27.67 -2.43
C TYR A 463 13.60 -26.56 -2.64
N GLN A 464 13.43 -25.44 -1.94
CA GLN A 464 14.26 -24.23 -2.04
C GLN A 464 14.95 -23.90 -0.72
N LYS A 465 14.31 -24.22 0.41
CA LYS A 465 14.79 -23.92 1.75
C LYS A 465 14.67 -25.11 2.67
N LEU A 466 15.65 -25.24 3.54
CA LEU A 466 15.65 -26.19 4.68
C LEU A 466 15.87 -25.39 5.97
N TYR A 467 14.97 -25.56 6.93
CA TYR A 467 15.15 -25.08 8.30
C TYR A 467 15.60 -26.27 9.14
N LEU A 468 16.85 -26.25 9.58
CA LEU A 468 17.51 -27.37 10.25
C LEU A 468 17.71 -27.07 11.72
N GLY A 469 17.32 -27.98 12.62
CA GLY A 469 17.54 -27.87 14.05
C GLY A 469 19.03 -27.69 14.39
N HIS A 470 19.34 -26.87 15.39
CA HIS A 470 20.73 -26.51 15.74
C HIS A 470 21.57 -27.72 16.23
N ASP A 471 20.93 -28.76 16.75
CA ASP A 471 21.58 -29.99 17.22
C ASP A 471 21.80 -31.04 16.13
N ILE A 472 21.34 -30.78 14.89
CA ILE A 472 21.41 -31.74 13.81
C ILE A 472 22.76 -31.63 13.08
N LEU A 473 23.52 -32.70 13.08
CA LEU A 473 24.80 -32.77 12.38
C LEU A 473 24.62 -33.38 10.97
N MET A 474 24.99 -32.62 9.97
CA MET A 474 25.03 -33.10 8.57
C MET A 474 26.37 -33.74 8.28
N ASP A 475 26.35 -34.89 7.59
CA ASP A 475 27.56 -35.44 7.01
C ASP A 475 27.96 -34.71 5.70
N SER A 476 29.17 -35.01 5.21
CA SER A 476 29.70 -34.36 4.01
C SER A 476 28.91 -34.70 2.74
N GLN A 477 28.29 -35.86 2.67
CA GLN A 477 27.48 -36.30 1.52
C GLN A 477 26.13 -35.57 1.50
N GLN A 478 25.44 -35.50 2.63
CA GLN A 478 24.19 -34.75 2.81
C GLN A 478 24.40 -33.27 2.47
N ALA A 479 25.47 -32.65 3.00
CA ALA A 479 25.81 -31.26 2.72
C ALA A 479 26.05 -31.01 1.22
N GLN A 480 26.75 -31.94 0.54
CA GLN A 480 27.02 -31.85 -0.90
C GLN A 480 25.73 -31.98 -1.74
N ILE A 481 24.80 -32.87 -1.35
CA ILE A 481 23.51 -33.04 -2.03
C ILE A 481 22.70 -31.73 -1.96
N LEU A 482 22.57 -31.13 -0.76
CA LEU A 482 21.82 -29.88 -0.55
C LEU A 482 22.44 -28.72 -1.35
N LYS A 483 23.78 -28.62 -1.36
CA LYS A 483 24.52 -27.62 -2.14
C LYS A 483 24.29 -27.78 -3.65
N ASN A 484 24.36 -29.02 -4.17
CA ASN A 484 24.14 -29.30 -5.59
C ASN A 484 22.71 -28.95 -6.03
N ARG A 485 21.73 -29.12 -5.14
CA ARG A 485 20.32 -28.77 -5.33
C ARG A 485 20.04 -27.29 -5.12
N LYS A 486 21.02 -26.48 -4.67
CA LYS A 486 20.90 -25.04 -4.33
C LYS A 486 19.84 -24.76 -3.27
N ILE A 487 19.68 -25.67 -2.31
CA ILE A 487 18.77 -25.48 -1.17
C ILE A 487 19.46 -24.59 -0.15
N SER A 488 18.81 -23.50 0.27
CA SER A 488 19.34 -22.66 1.33
C SER A 488 19.04 -23.27 2.69
N ILE A 489 20.04 -23.28 3.58
CA ILE A 489 19.93 -23.88 4.91
C ILE A 489 19.89 -22.76 5.95
N ASN A 490 18.88 -22.78 6.83
CA ASN A 490 18.74 -21.89 7.96
C ASN A 490 18.73 -22.72 9.25
N ILE A 491 19.70 -22.47 10.14
CA ILE A 491 19.78 -23.18 11.43
C ILE A 491 18.79 -22.54 12.39
N ILE A 492 17.91 -23.33 12.95
CA ILE A 492 16.85 -22.90 13.88
C ILE A 492 17.07 -23.50 15.27
N PRO A 493 16.72 -22.78 16.37
CA PRO A 493 16.01 -21.49 16.40
C PRO A 493 16.92 -20.28 16.14
N ASP A 494 18.24 -20.41 16.02
CA ASP A 494 19.27 -19.37 15.95
C ASP A 494 18.97 -18.37 14.83
N TYR A 495 18.50 -18.84 13.68
CA TYR A 495 18.13 -17.99 12.54
C TYR A 495 17.14 -16.86 12.91
N TYR A 496 16.18 -17.16 13.80
CA TYR A 496 15.17 -16.18 14.23
C TYR A 496 15.53 -15.49 15.57
N TYR A 497 16.33 -16.12 16.41
CA TYR A 497 16.61 -15.67 17.77
C TYR A 497 18.09 -15.42 18.06
N LYS A 498 18.80 -15.00 17.02
CA LYS A 498 20.24 -14.72 17.06
C LYS A 498 20.67 -13.77 18.20
N GLU A 499 19.79 -12.82 18.56
CA GLU A 499 20.03 -11.90 19.67
C GLU A 499 20.05 -12.55 21.06
N LEU A 500 19.64 -13.80 21.18
CA LEU A 500 19.59 -14.54 22.43
C LEU A 500 20.82 -15.45 22.64
N GLU A 501 21.65 -15.62 21.62
CA GLU A 501 22.85 -16.45 21.72
C GLU A 501 23.96 -15.87 22.63
N GLY A 502 23.83 -14.59 23.08
CA GLY A 502 24.73 -13.92 24.02
C GLY A 502 25.51 -12.78 23.41
#